data_fa1dc5bbda9d094043ccbf1c7236beb1
#
_entry.id   fa1dc5bbda9d094043ccbf1c7236beb1
#
_cell.length_a   1.000
_cell.length_b   1.000
_cell.length_c   1.000
_cell.angle_alpha   90.00
_cell.angle_beta   90.00
_cell.angle_gamma   90.00
#
_symmetry.space_group_name_H-M   'P 1'
#
loop_
_entity.id
_entity.type
_entity.pdbx_description
1 polymer ?
#
loop_
_entity_poly.entity_id
_entity_poly.type
_entity_poly.pdbx_seq_one_letter_code
_entity_poly.pdbx_strand_id
1 'polypeptide(L)'
;MPKLSHLALAAASGALAHHFLYAKVMAAIRRAKAKVTLKYFSINGLGEPIRLTLAQAGVPFEDHRFASRDEFTALKPSLNFGQVPALIVNGTEFVQSAATMRYIATTLDRSGGLYPADPVMRQRLDALMDQVKDMMTGRLVMKYKGRFGFSPEVVTEEVFQTVQKDWFTTTLPRHFAFFEAQLKASKTPYFADAPSVTIADIFVATHMKAFILQDCDTMQACQCEMPTSIACHFDRVFALPAISAFKAAEK
;
A
#
# COMPACT_ATOMS: atom_id res chain seq x y z
N MET A 1 -56.69 19.46 -1.83
CA MET A 1 -55.99 18.23 -2.23
C MET A 1 -54.45 18.35 -2.14
N PRO A 2 -53.83 18.45 -0.94
CA PRO A 2 -52.37 18.37 -0.84
C PRO A 2 -51.85 17.16 -0.02
N LYS A 3 -52.74 16.26 0.46
CA LYS A 3 -52.28 15.20 1.40
C LYS A 3 -51.73 13.92 0.70
N LEU A 4 -52.02 13.72 -0.58
CA LEU A 4 -51.55 12.55 -1.34
C LEU A 4 -50.08 12.65 -1.77
N SER A 5 -49.56 13.86 -1.99
CA SER A 5 -48.19 14.11 -2.40
C SER A 5 -47.17 13.83 -1.28
N HIS A 6 -47.50 14.15 -0.02
CA HIS A 6 -46.63 13.91 1.12
C HIS A 6 -46.53 12.44 1.49
N LEU A 7 -47.61 11.67 1.34
CA LEU A 7 -47.59 10.21 1.57
C LEU A 7 -46.79 9.49 0.50
N ALA A 8 -46.87 9.91 -0.76
CA ALA A 8 -46.11 9.34 -1.86
C ALA A 8 -44.60 9.66 -1.71
N LEU A 9 -44.24 10.87 -1.27
CA LEU A 9 -42.85 11.25 -1.02
C LEU A 9 -42.27 10.47 0.18
N ALA A 10 -43.02 10.28 1.24
CA ALA A 10 -42.61 9.52 2.42
C ALA A 10 -42.44 8.01 2.11
N ALA A 11 -43.31 7.46 1.28
CA ALA A 11 -43.19 6.07 0.83
C ALA A 11 -41.98 5.88 -0.10
N ALA A 12 -41.71 6.83 -1.01
CA ALA A 12 -40.55 6.82 -1.88
C ALA A 12 -39.25 6.97 -1.08
N SER A 13 -39.22 7.84 -0.07
CA SER A 13 -38.03 7.99 0.81
C SER A 13 -37.79 6.74 1.67
N GLY A 14 -38.84 6.08 2.15
CA GLY A 14 -38.75 4.81 2.89
C GLY A 14 -38.23 3.67 2.01
N ALA A 15 -38.73 3.56 0.77
CA ALA A 15 -38.25 2.55 -0.20
C ALA A 15 -36.79 2.77 -0.60
N LEU A 16 -36.38 4.01 -0.81
CA LEU A 16 -34.99 4.39 -1.06
C LEU A 16 -34.09 4.05 0.12
N ALA A 17 -34.49 4.42 1.34
CA ALA A 17 -33.73 4.09 2.56
C ALA A 17 -33.58 2.58 2.76
N HIS A 18 -34.66 1.81 2.54
CA HIS A 18 -34.63 0.35 2.60
C HIS A 18 -33.73 -0.24 1.50
N HIS A 19 -33.78 0.29 0.28
CA HIS A 19 -32.90 -0.15 -0.80
C HIS A 19 -31.41 0.12 -0.48
N PHE A 20 -31.10 1.29 0.06
CA PHE A 20 -29.72 1.61 0.50
C PHE A 20 -29.27 0.73 1.65
N LEU A 21 -30.11 0.46 2.63
CA LEU A 21 -29.78 -0.43 3.75
C LEU A 21 -29.56 -1.86 3.26
N TYR A 22 -30.46 -2.38 2.41
CA TYR A 22 -30.31 -3.68 1.79
C TYR A 22 -29.01 -3.79 0.98
N ALA A 23 -28.71 -2.81 0.14
CA ALA A 23 -27.47 -2.77 -0.64
C ALA A 23 -26.22 -2.78 0.26
N LYS A 24 -26.22 -2.02 1.38
CA LYS A 24 -25.14 -2.02 2.37
C LYS A 24 -24.98 -3.39 3.06
N VAL A 25 -26.08 -4.00 3.45
CA VAL A 25 -26.08 -5.34 4.10
C VAL A 25 -25.56 -6.40 3.11
N MET A 26 -26.04 -6.40 1.88
CA MET A 26 -25.58 -7.34 0.85
C MET A 26 -24.12 -7.13 0.49
N ALA A 27 -23.65 -5.89 0.44
CA ALA A 27 -22.23 -5.57 0.26
C ALA A 27 -21.39 -6.11 1.43
N ALA A 28 -21.87 -5.95 2.67
CA ALA A 28 -21.19 -6.48 3.85
C ALA A 28 -21.11 -8.01 3.84
N ILE A 29 -22.20 -8.69 3.44
CA ILE A 29 -22.24 -10.16 3.30
C ILE A 29 -21.28 -10.64 2.20
N ARG A 30 -21.26 -9.97 1.04
CA ARG A 30 -20.33 -10.28 -0.06
C ARG A 30 -18.87 -10.10 0.36
N ARG A 31 -18.55 -9.04 1.10
CA ARG A 31 -17.20 -8.81 1.67
C ARG A 31 -16.81 -9.90 2.66
N ALA A 32 -17.74 -10.32 3.54
CA ALA A 32 -17.48 -11.36 4.54
C ALA A 32 -17.21 -12.75 3.93
N LYS A 33 -17.70 -12.99 2.71
CA LYS A 33 -17.53 -14.25 1.96
C LYS A 33 -16.50 -14.16 0.83
N ALA A 34 -15.82 -13.05 0.67
CA ALA A 34 -14.84 -12.89 -0.40
C ALA A 34 -13.68 -13.88 -0.20
N LYS A 35 -13.40 -14.69 -1.22
CA LYS A 35 -12.19 -15.48 -1.29
C LYS A 35 -11.07 -14.56 -1.79
N VAL A 36 -10.10 -14.30 -0.93
CA VAL A 36 -8.98 -13.39 -1.20
C VAL A 36 -7.68 -14.17 -1.13
N THR A 37 -6.88 -14.13 -2.20
CA THR A 37 -5.56 -14.76 -2.27
C THR A 37 -4.57 -13.72 -2.76
N LEU A 38 -3.49 -13.48 -2.01
CA LEU A 38 -2.35 -12.68 -2.46
C LEU A 38 -1.26 -13.62 -2.97
N LYS A 39 -0.78 -13.41 -4.19
CA LYS A 39 0.35 -14.15 -4.77
C LYS A 39 1.59 -13.26 -4.81
N TYR A 40 2.63 -13.66 -4.09
CA TYR A 40 3.91 -12.95 -4.08
C TYR A 40 5.05 -13.87 -3.61
N PHE A 41 6.27 -13.36 -3.65
CA PHE A 41 7.44 -14.05 -3.10
C PHE A 41 7.42 -14.06 -1.57
N SER A 42 8.22 -14.97 -0.98
CA SER A 42 8.42 -15.08 0.47
C SER A 42 9.39 -13.98 1.00
N ILE A 43 9.13 -12.74 0.60
CA ILE A 43 9.85 -11.54 1.03
C ILE A 43 8.84 -10.42 1.30
N ASN A 44 9.26 -9.38 2.00
CA ASN A 44 8.42 -8.19 2.21
C ASN A 44 8.12 -7.48 0.89
N GLY A 45 9.10 -6.85 0.27
CA GLY A 45 9.03 -6.22 -1.05
C GLY A 45 7.72 -5.47 -1.33
N LEU A 46 7.24 -5.58 -2.56
CA LEU A 46 5.99 -4.92 -3.00
C LEU A 46 4.71 -5.65 -2.57
N GLY A 47 4.81 -6.88 -2.02
CA GLY A 47 3.67 -7.61 -1.46
C GLY A 47 3.30 -7.15 -0.05
N GLU A 48 4.28 -6.68 0.71
CA GLU A 48 4.08 -6.30 2.11
C GLU A 48 3.02 -5.20 2.33
N PRO A 49 3.02 -4.10 1.56
CA PRO A 49 1.98 -3.08 1.72
C PRO A 49 0.57 -3.65 1.51
N ILE A 50 0.39 -4.64 0.63
CA ILE A 50 -0.89 -5.30 0.42
C ILE A 50 -1.25 -6.20 1.62
N ARG A 51 -0.29 -7.00 2.13
CA ARG A 51 -0.49 -7.84 3.33
C ARG A 51 -0.96 -7.01 4.51
N LEU A 52 -0.23 -5.93 4.81
CA LEU A 52 -0.55 -5.08 5.96
C LEU A 52 -1.84 -4.30 5.78
N THR A 53 -2.19 -3.92 4.54
CA THR A 53 -3.49 -3.29 4.25
C THR A 53 -4.65 -4.28 4.47
N LEU A 54 -4.51 -5.54 4.03
CA LEU A 54 -5.51 -6.59 4.27
C LEU A 54 -5.66 -6.89 5.76
N ALA A 55 -4.53 -7.02 6.48
CA ALA A 55 -4.53 -7.23 7.92
C ALA A 55 -5.22 -6.07 8.66
N GLN A 56 -4.88 -4.83 8.34
CA GLN A 56 -5.47 -3.64 8.97
C GLN A 56 -6.95 -3.46 8.61
N ALA A 57 -7.36 -3.85 7.41
CA ALA A 57 -8.76 -3.88 6.98
C ALA A 57 -9.58 -5.02 7.63
N GLY A 58 -8.93 -5.93 8.37
CA GLY A 58 -9.56 -7.11 8.94
C GLY A 58 -10.11 -8.08 7.88
N VAL A 59 -9.45 -8.17 6.73
CA VAL A 59 -9.82 -9.03 5.61
C VAL A 59 -9.03 -10.34 5.69
N PRO A 60 -9.66 -11.50 5.93
CA PRO A 60 -9.00 -12.79 5.85
C PRO A 60 -8.51 -13.05 4.41
N PHE A 61 -7.30 -13.54 4.25
CA PHE A 61 -6.74 -13.87 2.95
C PHE A 61 -5.76 -15.04 3.03
N GLU A 62 -5.60 -15.71 1.92
CA GLU A 62 -4.54 -16.69 1.68
C GLU A 62 -3.30 -15.94 1.19
N ASP A 63 -2.19 -16.03 1.92
CA ASP A 63 -0.90 -15.47 1.51
C ASP A 63 -0.09 -16.54 0.77
N HIS A 64 -0.36 -16.69 -0.54
CA HIS A 64 0.37 -17.63 -1.38
C HIS A 64 1.76 -17.09 -1.69
N ARG A 65 2.76 -17.65 -1.03
CA ARG A 65 4.18 -17.32 -1.18
C ARG A 65 4.84 -18.35 -2.07
N PHE A 66 5.40 -17.91 -3.20
CA PHE A 66 6.09 -18.82 -4.10
C PHE A 66 7.22 -19.55 -3.38
N ALA A 67 7.25 -20.88 -3.51
CA ALA A 67 8.29 -21.73 -2.95
C ALA A 67 9.60 -21.57 -3.73
N SER A 68 9.53 -21.24 -5.04
CA SER A 68 10.69 -21.05 -5.90
C SER A 68 10.45 -19.98 -6.96
N ARG A 69 11.52 -19.59 -7.63
CA ARG A 69 11.44 -18.71 -8.79
C ARG A 69 10.81 -19.39 -10.00
N ASP A 70 10.95 -20.71 -10.10
CA ASP A 70 10.38 -21.51 -11.20
C ASP A 70 8.85 -21.56 -11.12
N GLU A 71 8.29 -21.64 -9.92
CA GLU A 71 6.85 -21.54 -9.70
C GLU A 71 6.30 -20.21 -10.24
N PHE A 72 6.96 -19.08 -9.89
CA PHE A 72 6.59 -17.79 -10.45
C PHE A 72 6.74 -17.76 -11.98
N THR A 73 7.82 -18.32 -12.52
CA THR A 73 8.09 -18.31 -13.96
C THR A 73 7.02 -19.10 -14.73
N ALA A 74 6.57 -20.24 -14.20
CA ALA A 74 5.48 -21.02 -14.75
C ALA A 74 4.13 -20.27 -14.71
N LEU A 75 3.87 -19.51 -13.64
CA LEU A 75 2.64 -18.75 -13.48
C LEU A 75 2.62 -17.45 -14.32
N LYS A 76 3.79 -16.86 -14.59
CA LYS A 76 3.95 -15.54 -15.19
C LYS A 76 3.13 -15.30 -16.47
N PRO A 77 3.01 -16.25 -17.43
CA PRO A 77 2.20 -16.04 -18.63
C PRO A 77 0.70 -15.87 -18.38
N SER A 78 0.19 -16.35 -17.26
CA SER A 78 -1.22 -16.24 -16.89
C SER A 78 -1.56 -15.00 -16.08
N LEU A 79 -0.54 -14.22 -15.64
CA LEU A 79 -0.72 -13.02 -14.85
C LEU A 79 -0.89 -11.78 -15.74
N ASN A 80 -1.78 -10.86 -15.34
CA ASN A 80 -1.85 -9.53 -15.93
C ASN A 80 -0.48 -8.83 -15.80
N PHE A 81 0.02 -8.31 -16.91
CA PHE A 81 1.36 -7.70 -16.99
C PHE A 81 2.54 -8.67 -16.68
N GLY A 82 2.29 -9.98 -16.49
CA GLY A 82 3.34 -10.94 -16.14
C GLY A 82 4.09 -10.57 -14.84
N GLN A 83 3.44 -9.95 -13.88
CA GLN A 83 4.05 -9.38 -12.68
C GLN A 83 3.29 -9.75 -11.41
N VAL A 84 4.02 -9.73 -10.29
CA VAL A 84 3.48 -9.84 -8.93
C VAL A 84 3.97 -8.64 -8.10
N PRO A 85 3.23 -8.23 -7.04
CA PRO A 85 2.12 -8.91 -6.39
C PRO A 85 0.83 -8.91 -7.24
N ALA A 86 0.07 -10.00 -7.15
CA ALA A 86 -1.26 -10.15 -7.72
C ALA A 86 -2.24 -10.53 -6.60
N LEU A 87 -3.28 -9.72 -6.40
CA LEU A 87 -4.37 -10.01 -5.49
C LEU A 87 -5.54 -10.58 -6.27
N ILE A 88 -6.00 -11.77 -5.91
CA ILE A 88 -7.16 -12.41 -6.51
C ILE A 88 -8.34 -12.30 -5.54
N VAL A 89 -9.42 -11.66 -5.96
CA VAL A 89 -10.65 -11.54 -5.17
C VAL A 89 -11.80 -12.14 -5.96
N ASN A 90 -12.36 -13.24 -5.47
CA ASN A 90 -13.43 -13.99 -6.14
C ASN A 90 -13.13 -14.32 -7.61
N GLY A 91 -11.89 -14.66 -7.91
CA GLY A 91 -11.41 -14.99 -9.26
C GLY A 91 -10.97 -13.79 -10.11
N THR A 92 -11.21 -12.55 -9.68
CA THR A 92 -10.74 -11.36 -10.37
C THR A 92 -9.35 -10.96 -9.88
N GLU A 93 -8.42 -10.74 -10.81
CA GLU A 93 -7.05 -10.34 -10.50
C GLU A 93 -6.89 -8.82 -10.45
N PHE A 94 -6.24 -8.34 -9.40
CA PHE A 94 -5.83 -6.95 -9.20
C PHE A 94 -4.31 -6.88 -9.08
N VAL A 95 -3.71 -5.97 -9.82
CA VAL A 95 -2.26 -5.78 -9.91
C VAL A 95 -1.88 -4.33 -9.61
N GLN A 96 -0.56 -4.06 -9.45
CA GLN A 96 -0.01 -2.77 -9.03
C GLN A 96 -0.33 -2.45 -7.56
N SER A 97 0.67 -2.59 -6.68
CA SER A 97 0.51 -2.52 -5.22
C SER A 97 -0.33 -1.34 -4.75
N ALA A 98 -0.04 -0.12 -5.23
CA ALA A 98 -0.77 1.07 -4.83
C ALA A 98 -2.24 1.07 -5.29
N ALA A 99 -2.53 0.60 -6.51
CA ALA A 99 -3.89 0.47 -7.02
C ALA A 99 -4.66 -0.61 -6.26
N THR A 100 -4.00 -1.74 -5.98
CA THR A 100 -4.57 -2.84 -5.18
C THR A 100 -4.91 -2.40 -3.75
N MET A 101 -4.04 -1.60 -3.10
CA MET A 101 -4.33 -1.04 -1.78
C MET A 101 -5.56 -0.11 -1.80
N ARG A 102 -5.70 0.74 -2.81
CA ARG A 102 -6.90 1.59 -2.98
C ARG A 102 -8.15 0.74 -3.14
N TYR A 103 -8.10 -0.34 -3.94
CA TYR A 103 -9.20 -1.27 -4.08
C TYR A 103 -9.57 -1.93 -2.74
N ILE A 104 -8.61 -2.43 -1.98
CA ILE A 104 -8.85 -3.01 -0.65
C ILE A 104 -9.52 -1.98 0.26
N ALA A 105 -8.95 -0.79 0.36
CA ALA A 105 -9.41 0.26 1.26
C ALA A 105 -10.79 0.83 0.90
N THR A 106 -11.16 0.85 -0.37
CA THR A 106 -12.48 1.33 -0.81
C THR A 106 -13.55 0.25 -0.83
N THR A 107 -13.16 -1.01 -1.05
CA THR A 107 -14.10 -2.10 -1.33
C THR A 107 -14.17 -3.12 -0.21
N LEU A 108 -13.04 -3.48 0.39
CA LEU A 108 -12.95 -4.57 1.38
C LEU A 108 -12.83 -4.06 2.82
N ASP A 109 -12.24 -2.87 3.05
CA ASP A 109 -12.12 -2.28 4.39
C ASP A 109 -13.50 -2.03 5.00
N ARG A 110 -13.72 -2.60 6.20
CA ARG A 110 -14.98 -2.45 6.95
C ARG A 110 -15.04 -1.15 7.74
N SER A 111 -13.89 -0.61 8.10
CA SER A 111 -13.81 0.65 8.86
C SER A 111 -14.10 1.88 8.01
N GLY A 112 -13.77 1.80 6.71
CA GLY A 112 -13.78 2.94 5.78
C GLY A 112 -12.71 4.00 6.09
N GLY A 113 -11.84 3.75 7.07
CA GLY A 113 -10.83 4.69 7.52
C GLY A 113 -9.54 4.67 6.72
N LEU A 114 -9.21 3.55 6.07
CA LEU A 114 -7.93 3.38 5.36
C LEU A 114 -7.78 4.29 4.14
N TYR A 115 -8.90 4.70 3.52
CA TYR A 115 -8.90 5.62 2.38
C TYR A 115 -10.17 6.47 2.41
N PRO A 116 -10.15 7.57 3.18
CA PRO A 116 -11.32 8.43 3.43
C PRO A 116 -11.98 8.93 2.15
N ALA A 117 -13.30 9.19 2.21
CA ALA A 117 -14.07 9.58 1.03
C ALA A 117 -13.81 11.03 0.56
N ASP A 118 -13.23 11.88 1.42
CA ASP A 118 -12.92 13.26 1.08
C ASP A 118 -11.90 13.34 -0.07
N PRO A 119 -12.21 14.03 -1.18
CA PRO A 119 -11.38 14.04 -2.37
C PRO A 119 -10.04 14.77 -2.17
N VAL A 120 -9.99 15.76 -1.29
CA VAL A 120 -8.77 16.51 -1.00
C VAL A 120 -7.82 15.65 -0.18
N MET A 121 -8.35 14.94 0.83
CA MET A 121 -7.57 13.99 1.60
C MET A 121 -7.05 12.84 0.71
N ARG A 122 -7.89 12.28 -0.15
CA ARG A 122 -7.46 11.25 -1.12
C ARG A 122 -6.31 11.73 -2.00
N GLN A 123 -6.42 12.92 -2.55
CA GLN A 123 -5.34 13.49 -3.37
C GLN A 123 -4.03 13.58 -2.58
N ARG A 124 -4.07 14.04 -1.33
CA ARG A 124 -2.87 14.12 -0.46
C ARG A 124 -2.27 12.74 -0.17
N LEU A 125 -3.11 11.74 0.11
CA LEU A 125 -2.66 10.36 0.33
C LEU A 125 -2.04 9.76 -0.92
N ASP A 126 -2.66 9.99 -2.08
CA ASP A 126 -2.15 9.53 -3.37
C ASP A 126 -0.82 10.18 -3.72
N ALA A 127 -0.67 11.49 -3.48
CA ALA A 127 0.57 12.20 -3.67
C ALA A 127 1.72 11.65 -2.82
N LEU A 128 1.45 11.25 -1.57
CA LEU A 128 2.44 10.59 -0.71
C LEU A 128 2.88 9.23 -1.26
N MET A 129 1.93 8.43 -1.77
CA MET A 129 2.24 7.12 -2.36
C MET A 129 3.03 7.25 -3.66
N ASP A 130 2.72 8.25 -4.48
CA ASP A 130 3.47 8.54 -5.70
C ASP A 130 4.86 9.13 -5.38
N GLN A 131 4.98 9.96 -4.34
CA GLN A 131 6.27 10.45 -3.85
C GLN A 131 7.23 9.32 -3.40
N VAL A 132 6.69 8.23 -2.82
CA VAL A 132 7.49 7.03 -2.53
C VAL A 132 8.00 6.38 -3.81
N LYS A 133 7.20 6.32 -4.87
CA LYS A 133 7.64 5.78 -6.17
C LYS A 133 8.74 6.64 -6.77
N ASP A 134 8.60 7.96 -6.73
CA ASP A 134 9.63 8.89 -7.22
C ASP A 134 10.94 8.70 -6.46
N MET A 135 10.88 8.59 -5.14
CA MET A 135 12.03 8.30 -4.29
C MET A 135 12.74 7.01 -4.71
N MET A 136 11.98 5.98 -5.02
CA MET A 136 12.52 4.64 -5.31
C MET A 136 12.97 4.46 -6.77
N THR A 137 12.51 5.30 -7.72
CA THR A 137 12.66 5.06 -9.16
C THR A 137 14.12 4.87 -9.58
N GLY A 138 14.99 5.80 -9.26
CA GLY A 138 16.41 5.73 -9.68
C GLY A 138 17.09 4.46 -9.17
N ARG A 139 16.93 4.15 -7.89
CA ARG A 139 17.52 2.98 -7.26
C ARG A 139 16.94 1.66 -7.78
N LEU A 140 15.61 1.58 -7.96
CA LEU A 140 14.98 0.36 -8.47
C LEU A 140 15.33 0.08 -9.92
N VAL A 141 15.45 1.11 -10.76
CA VAL A 141 15.90 0.98 -12.15
C VAL A 141 17.30 0.38 -12.19
N MET A 142 18.22 0.88 -11.40
CA MET A 142 19.59 0.37 -11.36
C MET A 142 19.66 -1.05 -10.78
N LYS A 143 18.96 -1.33 -9.69
CA LYS A 143 18.94 -2.66 -9.04
C LYS A 143 18.30 -3.74 -9.93
N TYR A 144 17.26 -3.39 -10.67
CA TYR A 144 16.51 -4.32 -11.53
C TYR A 144 16.65 -3.99 -13.02
N LYS A 145 17.85 -3.56 -13.43
CA LYS A 145 18.20 -3.09 -14.77
C LYS A 145 17.58 -3.90 -15.92
N GLY A 146 17.69 -5.21 -15.87
CA GLY A 146 17.11 -6.08 -16.90
C GLY A 146 15.58 -6.02 -17.02
N ARG A 147 14.86 -5.72 -15.92
CA ARG A 147 13.40 -5.50 -15.95
C ARG A 147 13.01 -4.23 -16.71
N PHE A 148 13.89 -3.23 -16.71
CA PHE A 148 13.68 -1.94 -17.35
C PHE A 148 14.35 -1.84 -18.73
N GLY A 149 14.89 -2.97 -19.27
CA GLY A 149 15.47 -3.02 -20.58
C GLY A 149 16.93 -2.54 -20.67
N PHE A 150 17.60 -2.32 -19.54
CA PHE A 150 19.01 -1.95 -19.53
C PHE A 150 19.89 -3.20 -19.56
N SER A 151 20.86 -3.23 -20.48
CA SER A 151 21.85 -4.31 -20.53
C SER A 151 22.89 -4.18 -19.42
N PRO A 152 23.57 -5.30 -19.05
CA PRO A 152 24.65 -5.25 -18.07
C PRO A 152 25.82 -4.33 -18.49
N GLU A 153 26.04 -4.16 -19.79
CA GLU A 153 27.09 -3.30 -20.33
C GLU A 153 26.79 -1.82 -20.10
N VAL A 154 25.49 -1.43 -20.09
CA VAL A 154 25.07 -0.03 -19.83
C VAL A 154 25.07 0.26 -18.35
N VAL A 155 24.59 -0.67 -17.52
CA VAL A 155 24.58 -0.51 -16.06
C VAL A 155 25.55 -1.51 -15.44
N THR A 156 26.83 -1.13 -15.46
CA THR A 156 27.91 -1.88 -14.82
C THR A 156 27.77 -1.85 -13.29
N GLU A 157 28.51 -2.67 -12.59
CA GLU A 157 28.56 -2.67 -11.13
C GLU A 157 29.07 -1.31 -10.59
N GLU A 158 30.07 -0.72 -11.23
CA GLU A 158 30.61 0.59 -10.86
C GLU A 158 29.54 1.70 -10.99
N VAL A 159 28.78 1.72 -12.07
CA VAL A 159 27.64 2.63 -12.26
C VAL A 159 26.60 2.41 -11.19
N PHE A 160 26.26 1.15 -10.89
CA PHE A 160 25.30 0.82 -9.84
C PHE A 160 25.76 1.34 -8.46
N GLN A 161 27.01 1.12 -8.07
CA GLN A 161 27.55 1.60 -6.79
C GLN A 161 27.57 3.11 -6.71
N THR A 162 27.92 3.79 -7.80
CA THR A 162 27.89 5.27 -7.86
C THR A 162 26.47 5.80 -7.66
N VAL A 163 25.50 5.28 -8.41
CA VAL A 163 24.10 5.70 -8.28
C VAL A 163 23.54 5.36 -6.90
N GLN A 164 23.92 4.21 -6.33
CA GLN A 164 23.50 3.84 -4.98
C GLN A 164 24.03 4.82 -3.94
N LYS A 165 25.31 5.18 -4.02
CA LYS A 165 25.92 6.17 -3.12
C LYS A 165 25.21 7.52 -3.25
N ASP A 166 25.03 8.04 -4.46
CA ASP A 166 24.35 9.31 -4.70
C ASP A 166 22.90 9.29 -4.23
N TRP A 167 22.25 8.12 -4.33
CA TRP A 167 20.89 7.96 -3.83
C TRP A 167 20.84 8.10 -2.30
N PHE A 168 21.77 7.49 -1.56
CA PHE A 168 21.81 7.60 -0.09
C PHE A 168 22.31 8.97 0.39
N THR A 169 23.20 9.63 -0.34
CA THR A 169 23.77 10.91 0.11
C THR A 169 22.96 12.14 -0.30
N THR A 170 22.15 12.04 -1.35
CA THR A 170 21.44 13.18 -1.94
C THR A 170 19.95 12.93 -2.09
N THR A 171 19.56 11.84 -2.75
CA THR A 171 18.15 11.64 -3.09
C THR A 171 17.33 11.27 -1.86
N LEU A 172 17.76 10.27 -1.10
CA LEU A 172 17.02 9.79 0.07
C LEU A 172 16.87 10.88 1.16
N PRO A 173 17.91 11.63 1.57
CA PRO A 173 17.76 12.71 2.54
C PRO A 173 16.77 13.78 2.10
N ARG A 174 16.77 14.16 0.81
CA ARG A 174 15.79 15.09 0.25
C ARG A 174 14.36 14.57 0.39
N HIS A 175 14.10 13.31 0.08
CA HIS A 175 12.78 12.71 0.24
C HIS A 175 12.39 12.55 1.72
N PHE A 176 13.33 12.24 2.60
CA PHE A 176 13.08 12.25 4.04
C PHE A 176 12.61 13.62 4.50
N ALA A 177 13.24 14.71 4.04
CA ALA A 177 12.80 16.05 4.37
C ALA A 177 11.37 16.34 3.90
N PHE A 178 10.96 15.84 2.72
CA PHE A 178 9.58 15.99 2.25
C PHE A 178 8.58 15.24 3.15
N PHE A 179 8.84 13.98 3.48
CA PHE A 179 7.96 13.20 4.37
C PHE A 179 7.93 13.77 5.78
N GLU A 180 9.07 14.20 6.31
CA GLU A 180 9.16 14.85 7.61
C GLU A 180 8.33 16.14 7.66
N ALA A 181 8.41 17.00 6.64
CA ALA A 181 7.60 18.20 6.53
C ALA A 181 6.10 17.89 6.53
N GLN A 182 5.66 16.84 5.83
CA GLN A 182 4.26 16.41 5.83
C GLN A 182 3.80 15.88 7.19
N LEU A 183 4.63 15.12 7.91
CA LEU A 183 4.32 14.67 9.26
C LEU A 183 4.25 15.82 10.26
N LYS A 184 5.18 16.78 10.18
CA LYS A 184 5.20 17.97 11.05
C LYS A 184 4.01 18.90 10.79
N ALA A 185 3.53 18.98 9.55
CA ALA A 185 2.36 19.78 9.20
C ALA A 185 1.04 19.11 9.61
N SER A 186 1.03 17.80 9.85
CA SER A 186 -0.17 17.08 10.26
C SER A 186 -0.50 17.35 11.73
N LYS A 187 -1.80 17.55 12.01
CA LYS A 187 -2.36 17.70 13.36
C LYS A 187 -2.57 16.37 14.08
N THR A 188 -2.37 15.27 13.37
CA THR A 188 -2.51 13.92 13.88
C THR A 188 -1.17 13.17 13.75
N PRO A 189 -1.02 11.99 14.37
CA PRO A 189 0.17 11.17 14.21
C PRO A 189 0.31 10.54 12.82
N TYR A 190 -0.64 10.75 11.92
CA TYR A 190 -0.71 10.17 10.57
C TYR A 190 -0.62 11.25 9.51
N PHE A 191 -0.31 10.88 8.27
CA PHE A 191 -0.25 11.82 7.16
C PHE A 191 -1.61 12.47 6.85
N ALA A 192 -1.57 13.65 6.25
CA ALA A 192 -2.72 14.37 5.69
C ALA A 192 -3.84 14.70 6.71
N ASP A 193 -3.51 14.91 7.97
CA ASP A 193 -4.48 15.12 9.05
C ASP A 193 -5.50 13.96 9.22
N ALA A 194 -5.16 12.76 8.75
CA ALA A 194 -6.04 11.61 8.88
C ALA A 194 -6.28 11.25 10.35
N PRO A 195 -7.51 10.95 10.77
CA PRO A 195 -7.82 10.64 12.17
C PRO A 195 -7.32 9.26 12.61
N SER A 196 -6.99 8.40 11.65
CA SER A 196 -6.45 7.05 11.85
C SER A 196 -5.46 6.70 10.74
N VAL A 197 -4.78 5.56 10.87
CA VAL A 197 -3.87 5.04 9.86
C VAL A 197 -4.56 4.93 8.49
N THR A 198 -3.84 5.28 7.43
CA THR A 198 -4.30 5.21 6.05
C THR A 198 -3.41 4.29 5.21
N ILE A 199 -3.83 4.02 3.97
CA ILE A 199 -2.99 3.27 3.02
C ILE A 199 -1.67 3.99 2.71
N ALA A 200 -1.63 5.32 2.77
CA ALA A 200 -0.39 6.08 2.56
C ALA A 200 0.60 5.85 3.70
N ASP A 201 0.14 5.85 4.97
CA ASP A 201 0.99 5.54 6.12
C ASP A 201 1.61 4.13 6.01
N ILE A 202 0.78 3.14 5.66
CA ILE A 202 1.23 1.75 5.46
C ILE A 202 2.21 1.67 4.28
N PHE A 203 1.93 2.35 3.16
CA PHE A 203 2.77 2.33 1.97
C PHE A 203 4.15 2.93 2.23
N VAL A 204 4.21 4.10 2.87
CA VAL A 204 5.46 4.76 3.26
C VAL A 204 6.26 3.86 4.21
N ALA A 205 5.65 3.38 5.30
CA ALA A 205 6.33 2.58 6.31
C ALA A 205 6.88 1.25 5.74
N THR A 206 6.10 0.56 4.90
CA THR A 206 6.53 -0.71 4.30
C THR A 206 7.67 -0.53 3.29
N HIS A 207 7.66 0.55 2.49
CA HIS A 207 8.75 0.82 1.56
C HIS A 207 10.03 1.24 2.28
N MET A 208 9.94 2.02 3.37
CA MET A 208 11.09 2.31 4.23
C MET A 208 11.72 1.02 4.75
N LYS A 209 10.91 0.08 5.27
CA LYS A 209 11.41 -1.20 5.81
C LYS A 209 11.98 -2.11 4.72
N ALA A 210 11.27 -2.26 3.60
CA ALA A 210 11.63 -3.24 2.58
C ALA A 210 12.82 -2.83 1.72
N PHE A 211 13.04 -1.54 1.54
CA PHE A 211 13.99 -1.05 0.52
C PHE A 211 15.07 -0.11 1.08
N ILE A 212 14.92 0.40 2.28
CA ILE A 212 15.86 1.32 2.91
C ILE A 212 16.57 0.63 4.07
N LEU A 213 15.82 0.16 5.06
CA LEU A 213 16.40 -0.45 6.27
C LEU A 213 17.06 -1.82 6.02
N GLN A 214 16.88 -2.44 4.86
CA GLN A 214 17.63 -3.63 4.47
C GLN A 214 19.08 -3.33 4.07
N ASP A 215 19.38 -2.09 3.75
CA ASP A 215 20.71 -1.62 3.35
C ASP A 215 21.30 -0.67 4.43
N CYS A 216 21.06 -0.97 5.70
CA CYS A 216 21.49 -0.13 6.82
C CYS A 216 23.01 0.11 6.85
N ASP A 217 23.82 -0.87 6.46
CA ASP A 217 25.29 -0.72 6.38
C ASP A 217 25.67 0.34 5.34
N THR A 218 25.02 0.35 4.17
CA THR A 218 25.24 1.37 3.14
C THR A 218 24.73 2.74 3.60
N MET A 219 23.58 2.76 4.28
CA MET A 219 23.03 3.98 4.90
C MET A 219 24.04 4.60 5.87
N GLN A 220 24.60 3.78 6.77
CA GLN A 220 25.59 4.21 7.74
C GLN A 220 26.88 4.68 7.07
N ALA A 221 27.40 3.92 6.11
CA ALA A 221 28.60 4.29 5.35
C ALA A 221 28.44 5.63 4.59
N CYS A 222 27.21 5.94 4.16
CA CYS A 222 26.87 7.21 3.50
C CYS A 222 26.46 8.31 4.49
N GLN A 223 26.52 8.09 5.78
CA GLN A 223 26.06 9.03 6.82
C GLN A 223 24.62 9.51 6.61
N CYS A 224 23.78 8.63 6.05
CA CYS A 224 22.37 8.91 5.83
C CYS A 224 21.56 8.45 7.05
N GLU A 225 20.98 9.38 7.76
CA GLU A 225 20.17 9.10 8.95
C GLU A 225 18.69 9.28 8.65
N MET A 226 17.87 8.38 9.21
CA MET A 226 16.41 8.52 9.15
C MET A 226 15.96 9.55 10.19
N PRO A 227 15.21 10.60 9.81
CA PRO A 227 14.67 11.55 10.77
C PRO A 227 13.82 10.87 11.84
N THR A 228 13.94 11.31 13.10
CA THR A 228 13.22 10.74 14.23
C THR A 228 11.70 10.73 14.03
N SER A 229 11.14 11.76 13.40
CA SER A 229 9.71 11.82 13.08
C SER A 229 9.25 10.69 12.16
N ILE A 230 10.08 10.33 11.17
CA ILE A 230 9.80 9.22 10.25
C ILE A 230 9.97 7.88 10.98
N ALA A 231 11.02 7.72 11.80
CA ALA A 231 11.21 6.53 12.61
C ALA A 231 10.03 6.30 13.58
N CYS A 232 9.60 7.33 14.29
CA CYS A 232 8.43 7.26 15.17
C CYS A 232 7.13 6.94 14.41
N HIS A 233 6.94 7.49 13.21
CA HIS A 233 5.79 7.15 12.37
C HIS A 233 5.83 5.68 11.93
N PHE A 234 6.99 5.21 11.50
CA PHE A 234 7.23 3.81 11.14
C PHE A 234 6.87 2.87 12.30
N ASP A 235 7.44 3.10 13.50
CA ASP A 235 7.18 2.28 14.68
C ASP A 235 5.69 2.26 15.04
N ARG A 236 5.01 3.40 14.93
CA ARG A 236 3.57 3.52 15.16
C ARG A 236 2.76 2.65 14.21
N VAL A 237 3.09 2.64 12.90
CA VAL A 237 2.39 1.81 11.91
C VAL A 237 2.59 0.32 12.23
N PHE A 238 3.81 -0.11 12.54
CA PHE A 238 4.10 -1.51 12.86
C PHE A 238 3.60 -1.95 14.24
N ALA A 239 3.34 -1.02 15.16
CA ALA A 239 2.73 -1.29 16.47
C ALA A 239 1.21 -1.40 16.45
N LEU A 240 0.54 -1.10 15.31
CA LEU A 240 -0.91 -1.26 15.20
C LEU A 240 -1.32 -2.70 15.49
N PRO A 241 -2.34 -2.95 16.34
CA PRO A 241 -2.67 -4.29 16.81
C PRO A 241 -2.85 -5.33 15.70
N ALA A 242 -3.57 -4.97 14.63
CA ALA A 242 -3.81 -5.88 13.50
C ALA A 242 -2.52 -6.19 12.73
N ILE A 243 -1.66 -5.20 12.52
CA ILE A 243 -0.38 -5.35 11.82
C ILE A 243 0.60 -6.15 12.69
N SER A 244 0.71 -5.81 13.97
CA SER A 244 1.57 -6.52 14.92
C SER A 244 1.18 -7.99 15.06
N ALA A 245 -0.13 -8.29 15.20
CA ALA A 245 -0.63 -9.65 15.25
C ALA A 245 -0.34 -10.44 13.96
N PHE A 246 -0.54 -9.84 12.79
CA PHE A 246 -0.19 -10.45 11.51
C PHE A 246 1.30 -10.77 11.43
N LYS A 247 2.18 -9.82 11.79
CA LYS A 247 3.64 -10.03 11.77
C LYS A 247 4.10 -11.08 12.78
N ALA A 248 3.44 -11.21 13.92
CA ALA A 248 3.74 -12.25 14.90
C ALA A 248 3.34 -13.66 14.41
N ALA A 249 2.30 -13.76 13.58
CA ALA A 249 1.84 -15.03 12.99
C ALA A 249 2.70 -15.51 11.81
N GLU A 250 3.54 -14.65 11.22
CA GLU A 250 4.48 -15.01 10.14
C GLU A 250 5.73 -15.79 10.62
N LYS A 251 5.91 -15.92 11.94
CA LYS A 251 7.04 -16.64 12.55
C LYS A 251 6.72 -18.10 12.69
#